data_fb7e3a8807bdc92d05c106c96d341ce6
#
_entry.id   fb7e3a8807bdc92d05c106c96d341ce6
#
_cell.length_a   1.000
_cell.length_b   1.000
_cell.length_c   1.000
_cell.angle_alpha   90.00
_cell.angle_beta   90.00
_cell.angle_gamma   90.00
#
_symmetry.space_group_name_H-M   'P 1'
#
loop_
_entity.id
_entity.type
_entity.pdbx_description
1 polymer ?
#
loop_
_entity_poly.entity_id
_entity_poly.type
_entity_poly.pdbx_seq_one_letter_code
_entity_poly.pdbx_strand_id
1 'polypeptide(L)'
;MAADDQRIVREGLTMLLGLVPGVELVGTASDGEEAVAMATELRPDVILMDLRMPRVDGIEATRRLRGTGVKVVVLTTYSDDRSVIDALRAGAVGYLTKDAEAEEIRQALERVVRGEVSLDPTAQRHLVETVAAGPPRPEAQANSTLPASATAAVPDGLTAREAEVLALIADGLSNAEIAGRLVVSEATVKSHINHLLPKIGARDRAQAVAYAYRHGLTSTR
;
A
#
# COMPACT_ATOMS: atom_id res chain seq x y z
N MET A 1 13.77 -15.54 -3.05
CA MET A 1 13.53 -15.32 -1.62
C MET A 1 12.16 -14.68 -1.41
N ALA A 2 11.49 -14.89 -0.25
CA ALA A 2 10.22 -14.26 0.07
C ALA A 2 10.25 -13.63 1.47
N ALA A 3 9.62 -12.44 1.65
CA ALA A 3 9.53 -11.72 2.91
C ALA A 3 8.10 -11.30 3.19
N ASP A 4 7.54 -11.72 4.32
CA ASP A 4 6.18 -11.43 4.76
C ASP A 4 6.09 -11.62 6.27
N ASP A 5 5.37 -10.79 7.01
CA ASP A 5 5.25 -10.93 8.46
C ASP A 5 4.33 -12.08 8.87
N GLN A 6 3.39 -12.46 8.02
CA GLN A 6 2.43 -13.52 8.28
C GLN A 6 3.00 -14.89 7.94
N ARG A 7 3.18 -15.72 8.97
CA ARG A 7 3.73 -17.07 8.81
C ARG A 7 2.97 -17.93 7.80
N ILE A 8 1.64 -17.87 7.81
CA ILE A 8 0.79 -18.65 6.90
C ILE A 8 1.01 -18.26 5.45
N VAL A 9 1.25 -16.97 5.17
CA VAL A 9 1.57 -16.47 3.82
C VAL A 9 2.94 -16.96 3.39
N ARG A 10 3.96 -16.89 4.25
CA ARG A 10 5.29 -17.42 3.95
C ARG A 10 5.28 -18.92 3.65
N GLU A 11 4.53 -19.71 4.43
CA GLU A 11 4.36 -21.15 4.19
C GLU A 11 3.65 -21.42 2.86
N GLY A 12 2.59 -20.64 2.54
CA GLY A 12 1.89 -20.69 1.27
C GLY A 12 2.78 -20.35 0.08
N LEU A 13 3.55 -19.27 0.18
CA LEU A 13 4.53 -18.88 -0.85
C LEU A 13 5.63 -19.93 -1.03
N THR A 14 6.09 -20.56 0.06
CA THR A 14 7.08 -21.64 0.00
C THR A 14 6.55 -22.83 -0.81
N MET A 15 5.32 -23.24 -0.52
CA MET A 15 4.67 -24.34 -1.26
C MET A 15 4.44 -23.96 -2.73
N LEU A 16 3.91 -22.77 -2.98
CA LEU A 16 3.59 -22.31 -4.34
C LEU A 16 4.84 -22.17 -5.20
N LEU A 17 5.88 -21.51 -4.70
CA LEU A 17 7.14 -21.33 -5.41
C LEU A 17 7.88 -22.65 -5.66
N GLY A 18 7.75 -23.61 -4.74
CA GLY A 18 8.28 -24.95 -4.94
C GLY A 18 7.63 -25.74 -6.08
N LEU A 19 6.45 -25.32 -6.53
CA LEU A 19 5.74 -25.91 -7.69
C LEU A 19 6.04 -25.17 -9.00
N VAL A 20 6.69 -24.01 -8.93
CA VAL A 20 7.00 -23.20 -10.14
C VAL A 20 8.29 -23.67 -10.78
N PRO A 21 8.25 -24.19 -12.03
CA PRO A 21 9.47 -24.66 -12.71
C PRO A 21 10.50 -23.55 -12.89
N GLY A 22 11.76 -23.85 -12.58
CA GLY A 22 12.88 -22.91 -12.75
C GLY A 22 13.00 -21.88 -11.61
N VAL A 23 12.20 -22.00 -10.54
CA VAL A 23 12.28 -21.14 -9.35
C VAL A 23 12.80 -21.96 -8.18
N GLU A 24 13.83 -21.48 -7.52
CA GLU A 24 14.36 -22.01 -6.26
C GLU A 24 14.15 -20.99 -5.14
N LEU A 25 13.44 -21.39 -4.07
CA LEU A 25 13.27 -20.56 -2.90
C LEU A 25 14.46 -20.73 -1.96
N VAL A 26 15.37 -19.77 -1.94
CA VAL A 26 16.60 -19.82 -1.14
C VAL A 26 16.44 -19.35 0.30
N GLY A 27 15.30 -18.75 0.65
CA GLY A 27 15.02 -18.33 2.03
C GLY A 27 13.73 -17.54 2.19
N THR A 28 13.28 -17.41 3.44
CA THR A 28 12.12 -16.60 3.82
C THR A 28 12.46 -15.71 5.00
N ALA A 29 11.94 -14.50 5.03
CA ALA A 29 12.12 -13.51 6.10
C ALA A 29 10.75 -13.09 6.69
N SER A 30 10.73 -12.73 7.96
CA SER A 30 9.53 -12.32 8.69
C SER A 30 9.38 -10.81 8.83
N ASP A 31 10.38 -10.05 8.41
CA ASP A 31 10.37 -8.58 8.37
C ASP A 31 11.46 -8.06 7.43
N GLY A 32 11.45 -6.73 7.22
CA GLY A 32 12.36 -6.08 6.29
C GLY A 32 13.83 -6.10 6.74
N GLU A 33 14.13 -6.12 8.04
CA GLU A 33 15.50 -6.18 8.54
C GLU A 33 16.13 -7.55 8.27
N GLU A 34 15.39 -8.61 8.58
CA GLU A 34 15.78 -9.98 8.25
C GLU A 34 15.91 -10.17 6.75
N ALA A 35 14.97 -9.61 5.96
CA ALA A 35 15.02 -9.67 4.50
C ALA A 35 16.30 -9.05 3.92
N VAL A 36 16.71 -7.87 4.41
CA VAL A 36 17.95 -7.20 3.97
C VAL A 36 19.19 -7.98 4.38
N ALA A 37 19.24 -8.50 5.60
CA ALA A 37 20.35 -9.32 6.08
C ALA A 37 20.51 -10.58 5.24
N MET A 38 19.45 -11.35 5.06
CA MET A 38 19.44 -12.58 4.26
C MET A 38 19.74 -12.33 2.79
N ALA A 39 19.25 -11.23 2.21
CA ALA A 39 19.53 -10.86 0.84
C ALA A 39 21.04 -10.58 0.61
N THR A 40 21.71 -10.00 1.60
CA THR A 40 23.16 -9.74 1.56
C THR A 40 23.96 -11.05 1.59
N GLU A 41 23.51 -12.02 2.37
CA GLU A 41 24.17 -13.31 2.53
C GLU A 41 23.88 -14.25 1.35
N LEU A 42 22.60 -14.44 1.02
CA LEU A 42 22.14 -15.42 0.04
C LEU A 42 22.18 -14.91 -1.41
N ARG A 43 22.23 -13.59 -1.60
CA ARG A 43 22.25 -12.92 -2.91
C ARG A 43 21.21 -13.47 -3.89
N PRO A 44 19.93 -13.49 -3.52
CA PRO A 44 18.89 -13.98 -4.41
C PRO A 44 18.77 -13.08 -5.64
N ASP A 45 18.37 -13.63 -6.79
CA ASP A 45 18.09 -12.84 -7.98
C ASP A 45 16.87 -11.91 -7.74
N VAL A 46 15.86 -12.43 -7.04
CA VAL A 46 14.60 -11.72 -6.77
C VAL A 46 14.14 -11.97 -5.34
N ILE A 47 13.55 -10.93 -4.74
CA ILE A 47 12.77 -11.03 -3.48
C ILE A 47 11.32 -10.67 -3.77
N LEU A 48 10.39 -11.56 -3.39
CA LEU A 48 8.98 -11.21 -3.21
C LEU A 48 8.86 -10.54 -1.83
N MET A 49 8.45 -9.28 -1.79
CA MET A 49 8.49 -8.43 -0.59
C MET A 49 7.11 -7.93 -0.24
N ASP A 50 6.59 -8.29 0.94
CA ASP A 50 5.44 -7.60 1.47
C ASP A 50 5.81 -6.17 1.91
N LEU A 51 4.88 -5.24 1.75
CA LEU A 51 5.09 -3.84 2.17
C LEU A 51 4.87 -3.64 3.66
N ARG A 52 3.93 -4.41 4.25
CA ARG A 52 3.52 -4.21 5.64
C ARG A 52 4.17 -5.23 6.56
N MET A 53 5.33 -4.91 7.05
CA MET A 53 6.06 -5.73 8.01
C MET A 53 6.46 -4.90 9.23
N PRO A 54 6.59 -5.53 10.41
CA PRO A 54 7.06 -4.85 11.61
C PRO A 54 8.55 -4.46 11.50
N ARG A 55 8.99 -3.57 12.39
CA ARG A 55 10.37 -3.08 12.50
C ARG A 55 10.82 -2.29 11.27
N VAL A 56 11.19 -2.97 10.21
CA VAL A 56 11.51 -2.38 8.91
C VAL A 56 10.45 -2.81 7.92
N ASP A 57 9.71 -1.86 7.37
CA ASP A 57 8.70 -2.13 6.35
C ASP A 57 9.32 -2.47 4.99
N GLY A 58 8.49 -3.02 4.08
CA GLY A 58 8.99 -3.46 2.78
C GLY A 58 9.48 -2.33 1.89
N ILE A 59 8.99 -1.10 2.05
CA ILE A 59 9.45 0.07 1.27
C ILE A 59 10.86 0.44 1.72
N GLU A 60 11.10 0.51 3.02
CA GLU A 60 12.43 0.80 3.56
C GLU A 60 13.42 -0.33 3.25
N ALA A 61 13.00 -1.61 3.38
CA ALA A 61 13.80 -2.75 2.99
C ALA A 61 14.19 -2.67 1.50
N THR A 62 13.23 -2.35 0.61
CA THR A 62 13.48 -2.16 -0.82
C THR A 62 14.50 -1.05 -1.06
N ARG A 63 14.39 0.06 -0.32
CA ARG A 63 15.35 1.19 -0.43
C ARG A 63 16.76 0.77 -0.03
N ARG A 64 16.90 -0.02 1.04
CA ARG A 64 18.22 -0.54 1.50
C ARG A 64 18.84 -1.53 0.54
N LEU A 65 18.02 -2.28 -0.20
CA LEU A 65 18.47 -3.23 -1.23
C LEU A 65 18.88 -2.56 -2.55
N ARG A 66 18.62 -1.24 -2.70
CA ARG A 66 18.99 -0.52 -3.92
C ARG A 66 20.50 -0.59 -4.18
N GLY A 67 20.89 -0.95 -5.40
CA GLY A 67 22.29 -1.06 -5.82
C GLY A 67 22.98 -2.36 -5.41
N THR A 68 22.33 -3.27 -4.71
CA THR A 68 22.89 -4.60 -4.35
C THR A 68 22.84 -5.61 -5.50
N GLY A 69 22.08 -5.31 -6.56
CA GLY A 69 21.82 -6.24 -7.67
C GLY A 69 20.57 -7.11 -7.45
N VAL A 70 20.07 -7.19 -6.22
CA VAL A 70 18.87 -7.95 -5.89
C VAL A 70 17.64 -7.19 -6.39
N LYS A 71 16.76 -7.86 -7.10
CA LYS A 71 15.54 -7.29 -7.66
C LYS A 71 14.38 -7.49 -6.69
N VAL A 72 13.60 -6.44 -6.46
CA VAL A 72 12.46 -6.52 -5.54
C VAL A 72 11.16 -6.47 -6.32
N VAL A 73 10.33 -7.51 -6.14
CA VAL A 73 8.94 -7.57 -6.58
C VAL A 73 8.06 -7.47 -5.34
N VAL A 74 7.26 -6.43 -5.27
CA VAL A 74 6.32 -6.24 -4.16
C VAL A 74 5.16 -7.23 -4.31
N LEU A 75 4.79 -7.87 -3.20
CA LEU A 75 3.64 -8.76 -3.11
C LEU A 75 2.78 -8.31 -1.91
N THR A 76 1.63 -7.70 -2.16
CA THR A 76 0.81 -7.10 -1.11
C THR A 76 -0.69 -7.35 -1.30
N THR A 77 -1.44 -7.31 -0.21
CA THR A 77 -2.92 -7.37 -0.26
C THR A 77 -3.56 -6.05 -0.66
N TYR A 78 -2.79 -4.97 -0.67
CA TYR A 78 -3.31 -3.61 -0.86
C TYR A 78 -2.65 -2.95 -2.05
N SER A 79 -3.48 -2.57 -3.00
CA SER A 79 -3.13 -1.74 -4.15
C SER A 79 -3.61 -0.30 -3.90
N ASP A 80 -3.18 0.34 -2.81
CA ASP A 80 -3.41 1.78 -2.71
C ASP A 80 -2.38 2.52 -3.58
N ASP A 81 -2.83 3.60 -4.22
CA ASP A 81 -2.07 4.37 -5.20
C ASP A 81 -0.71 4.84 -4.66
N ARG A 82 -0.64 5.19 -3.39
CA ARG A 82 0.60 5.65 -2.75
C ARG A 82 1.60 4.53 -2.56
N SER A 83 1.16 3.37 -2.08
CA SER A 83 2.06 2.23 -1.84
C SER A 83 2.74 1.74 -3.11
N VAL A 84 2.03 1.72 -4.25
CA VAL A 84 2.62 1.38 -5.56
C VAL A 84 3.76 2.34 -5.91
N ILE A 85 3.49 3.64 -5.83
CA ILE A 85 4.45 4.67 -6.23
C ILE A 85 5.64 4.71 -5.30
N ASP A 86 5.41 4.62 -3.99
CA ASP A 86 6.47 4.66 -2.99
C ASP A 86 7.37 3.43 -3.09
N ALA A 87 6.82 2.25 -3.41
CA ALA A 87 7.59 1.04 -3.68
C ALA A 87 8.47 1.19 -4.94
N LEU A 88 7.90 1.70 -6.05
CA LEU A 88 8.66 1.95 -7.28
C LEU A 88 9.76 3.00 -7.06
N ARG A 89 9.46 4.07 -6.34
CA ARG A 89 10.47 5.10 -5.96
C ARG A 89 11.57 4.52 -5.07
N ALA A 90 11.23 3.59 -4.19
CA ALA A 90 12.21 2.87 -3.38
C ALA A 90 13.13 1.97 -4.20
N GLY A 91 12.72 1.56 -5.39
CA GLY A 91 13.51 0.75 -6.31
C GLY A 91 12.90 -0.61 -6.65
N ALA A 92 11.63 -0.85 -6.30
CA ALA A 92 10.94 -2.05 -6.74
C ALA A 92 10.84 -2.08 -8.28
N VAL A 93 11.03 -3.26 -8.86
CA VAL A 93 10.96 -3.50 -10.31
C VAL A 93 9.75 -4.34 -10.69
N GLY A 94 8.95 -4.76 -9.72
CA GLY A 94 7.71 -5.47 -9.93
C GLY A 94 6.72 -5.21 -8.80
N TYR A 95 5.43 -5.41 -9.13
CA TYR A 95 4.33 -5.28 -8.19
C TYR A 95 3.24 -6.28 -8.52
N LEU A 96 2.83 -7.07 -7.54
CA LEU A 96 1.79 -8.08 -7.61
C LEU A 96 0.89 -7.97 -6.38
N THR A 97 -0.37 -8.35 -6.55
CA THR A 97 -1.26 -8.59 -5.41
C THR A 97 -1.04 -9.98 -4.82
N LYS A 98 -1.35 -10.17 -3.53
CA LYS A 98 -1.26 -11.50 -2.86
C LYS A 98 -2.30 -12.50 -3.39
N ASP A 99 -3.25 -12.02 -4.21
CA ASP A 99 -4.22 -12.86 -4.91
C ASP A 99 -3.69 -13.38 -6.25
N ALA A 100 -2.45 -13.01 -6.63
CA ALA A 100 -1.83 -13.43 -7.87
C ALA A 100 -1.67 -14.94 -7.92
N GLU A 101 -2.02 -15.53 -9.07
CA GLU A 101 -1.87 -16.95 -9.31
C GLU A 101 -0.40 -17.34 -9.52
N ALA A 102 -0.08 -18.63 -9.33
CA ALA A 102 1.27 -19.16 -9.50
C ALA A 102 1.89 -18.80 -10.86
N GLU A 103 1.08 -18.82 -11.90
CA GLU A 103 1.52 -18.48 -13.26
C GLU A 103 1.84 -16.98 -13.41
N GLU A 104 1.09 -16.11 -12.78
CA GLU A 104 1.35 -14.66 -12.78
C GLU A 104 2.66 -14.34 -12.03
N ILE A 105 2.86 -14.99 -10.87
CA ILE A 105 4.11 -14.86 -10.12
C ILE A 105 5.29 -15.35 -10.95
N ARG A 106 5.16 -16.52 -11.62
CA ARG A 106 6.19 -17.07 -12.50
C ARG A 106 6.57 -16.07 -13.60
N GLN A 107 5.58 -15.54 -14.31
CA GLN A 107 5.80 -14.59 -15.40
C GLN A 107 6.43 -13.29 -14.89
N ALA A 108 6.02 -12.79 -13.73
CA ALA A 108 6.62 -11.61 -13.12
C ALA A 108 8.09 -11.84 -12.77
N LEU A 109 8.43 -12.98 -12.16
CA LEU A 109 9.80 -13.34 -11.83
C LEU A 109 10.67 -13.43 -13.08
N GLU A 110 10.20 -14.12 -14.14
CA GLU A 110 10.92 -14.23 -15.40
C GLU A 110 11.20 -12.88 -16.08
N ARG A 111 10.18 -11.99 -16.11
CA ARG A 111 10.33 -10.63 -16.67
C ARG A 111 11.36 -9.84 -15.88
N VAL A 112 11.24 -9.86 -14.57
CA VAL A 112 12.13 -9.12 -13.67
C VAL A 112 13.58 -9.62 -13.79
N VAL A 113 13.80 -10.93 -13.88
CA VAL A 113 15.15 -11.49 -14.11
C VAL A 113 15.74 -11.00 -15.44
N ARG A 114 14.94 -10.84 -16.49
CA ARG A 114 15.38 -10.25 -17.77
C ARG A 114 15.61 -8.72 -17.71
N GLY A 115 15.34 -8.09 -16.58
CA GLY A 115 15.50 -6.63 -16.41
C GLY A 115 14.28 -5.83 -16.85
N GLU A 116 13.15 -6.48 -17.08
CA GLU A 116 11.89 -5.83 -17.40
C GLU A 116 11.14 -5.45 -16.10
N VAL A 117 10.33 -4.39 -16.16
CA VAL A 117 9.39 -4.05 -15.05
C VAL A 117 8.13 -4.90 -15.19
N SER A 118 7.68 -5.49 -14.09
CA SER A 118 6.45 -6.29 -14.05
C SER A 118 5.44 -5.70 -13.08
N LEU A 119 4.41 -5.05 -13.60
CA LEU A 119 3.32 -4.47 -12.82
C LEU A 119 2.03 -5.19 -13.18
N ASP A 120 1.23 -5.54 -12.17
CA ASP A 120 -0.11 -6.03 -12.40
C ASP A 120 -1.02 -4.91 -12.98
N PRO A 121 -2.18 -5.25 -13.55
CA PRO A 121 -3.07 -4.25 -14.17
C PRO A 121 -3.50 -3.14 -13.22
N THR A 122 -3.61 -3.43 -11.94
CA THR A 122 -4.00 -2.45 -10.92
C THR A 122 -2.87 -1.46 -10.67
N ALA A 123 -1.65 -1.95 -10.45
CA ALA A 123 -0.47 -1.12 -10.29
C ALA A 123 -0.19 -0.27 -11.55
N GLN A 124 -0.40 -0.82 -12.74
CA GLN A 124 -0.27 -0.07 -14.00
C GLN A 124 -1.25 1.11 -14.08
N ARG A 125 -2.50 0.90 -13.70
CA ARG A 125 -3.53 1.95 -13.69
C ARG A 125 -3.15 3.08 -12.75
N HIS A 126 -2.76 2.76 -11.52
CA HIS A 126 -2.33 3.75 -10.53
C HIS A 126 -1.10 4.55 -10.98
N LEU A 127 -0.16 3.88 -11.63
CA LEU A 127 1.00 4.58 -12.20
C LEU A 127 0.58 5.59 -13.28
N VAL A 128 -0.30 5.18 -14.20
CA VAL A 128 -0.81 6.05 -15.27
C VAL A 128 -1.57 7.25 -14.69
N GLU A 129 -2.45 7.02 -13.72
CA GLU A 129 -3.21 8.08 -13.05
C GLU A 129 -2.30 9.09 -12.35
N THR A 130 -1.24 8.61 -11.70
CA THR A 130 -0.28 9.49 -11.02
C THR A 130 0.57 10.28 -12.01
N VAL A 131 1.02 9.66 -13.10
CA VAL A 131 1.76 10.35 -14.16
C VAL A 131 0.87 11.39 -14.85
N ALA A 132 -0.40 11.07 -15.09
CA ALA A 132 -1.37 11.98 -15.67
C ALA A 132 -1.70 13.17 -14.76
N ALA A 133 -1.70 12.96 -13.43
CA ALA A 133 -1.90 14.02 -12.44
C ALA A 133 -0.68 14.98 -12.32
N GLY A 134 0.46 14.62 -12.89
CA GLY A 134 1.71 15.38 -12.83
C GLY A 134 2.41 15.31 -11.46
N PRO A 135 3.64 15.80 -11.36
CA PRO A 135 4.31 15.88 -10.07
C PRO A 135 3.53 16.81 -9.14
N PRO A 136 3.45 16.51 -7.83
CA PRO A 136 2.85 17.44 -6.89
C PRO A 136 3.55 18.78 -7.05
N ARG A 137 2.81 19.78 -7.49
CA ARG A 137 3.32 21.15 -7.58
C ARG A 137 3.79 21.52 -6.19
N PRO A 138 5.05 21.98 -6.02
CA PRO A 138 5.40 22.63 -4.76
C PRO A 138 4.42 23.80 -4.61
N GLU A 139 3.68 23.81 -3.52
CA GLU A 139 2.80 24.91 -3.19
C GLU A 139 3.65 26.18 -3.07
N ALA A 140 3.80 26.87 -4.19
CA ALA A 140 4.20 28.26 -4.19
C ALA A 140 3.08 29.02 -3.47
N GLN A 141 3.41 29.62 -2.34
CA GLN A 141 2.58 30.60 -1.66
C GLN A 141 2.08 31.63 -2.69
N ALA A 142 0.91 31.39 -3.24
CA ALA A 142 0.19 32.37 -4.01
C ALA A 142 -0.93 32.90 -3.12
N ASN A 143 -0.67 34.05 -2.52
CA ASN A 143 -1.70 34.96 -2.04
C ASN A 143 -2.76 35.12 -3.13
N SER A 144 -3.92 34.55 -2.92
CA SER A 144 -5.14 34.91 -3.65
C SER A 144 -6.28 34.94 -2.65
N THR A 145 -6.57 36.15 -2.23
CA THR A 145 -7.80 36.56 -1.56
C THR A 145 -9.02 36.14 -2.37
N LEU A 146 -9.73 35.13 -1.93
CA LEU A 146 -11.15 34.92 -2.19
C LEU A 146 -11.82 34.32 -0.93
N PRO A 147 -13.13 34.60 -0.68
CA PRO A 147 -13.69 34.64 0.65
C PRO A 147 -13.88 33.28 1.30
N ALA A 148 -13.64 33.24 2.59
CA ALA A 148 -13.81 32.11 3.48
C ALA A 148 -15.22 31.49 3.42
N SER A 149 -15.30 30.26 2.96
CA SER A 149 -16.31 29.32 3.42
C SER A 149 -15.62 28.31 4.34
N ALA A 150 -16.06 28.27 5.57
CA ALA A 150 -15.57 27.55 6.72
C ALA A 150 -14.90 26.20 6.41
N THR A 151 -13.58 26.17 6.33
CA THR A 151 -12.77 24.96 6.49
C THR A 151 -12.54 24.76 7.98
N ALA A 152 -13.36 23.93 8.62
CA ALA A 152 -13.06 23.39 9.93
C ALA A 152 -11.69 22.72 9.85
N ALA A 153 -10.77 23.11 10.71
CA ALA A 153 -9.45 22.50 10.84
C ALA A 153 -9.64 20.99 11.05
N VAL A 154 -9.07 20.17 10.16
CA VAL A 154 -9.16 18.71 10.24
C VAL A 154 -8.29 18.26 11.42
N PRO A 155 -8.87 17.70 12.52
CA PRO A 155 -8.11 17.30 13.69
C PRO A 155 -7.20 16.10 13.43
N ASP A 156 -6.13 15.96 14.22
CA ASP A 156 -5.32 14.74 14.39
C ASP A 156 -4.63 14.15 13.15
N GLY A 157 -4.18 15.00 12.21
CA GLY A 157 -3.39 14.54 11.07
C GLY A 157 -4.15 13.67 10.06
N LEU A 158 -5.48 13.75 10.08
CA LEU A 158 -6.31 13.14 9.03
C LEU A 158 -6.10 13.86 7.70
N THR A 159 -6.08 13.11 6.62
CA THR A 159 -6.18 13.68 5.28
C THR A 159 -7.62 14.13 5.00
N ALA A 160 -7.82 15.01 4.03
CA ALA A 160 -9.17 15.45 3.62
C ALA A 160 -10.08 14.25 3.27
N ARG A 161 -9.53 13.23 2.61
CA ARG A 161 -10.26 12.01 2.24
C ARG A 161 -10.63 11.14 3.44
N GLU A 162 -9.75 11.02 4.43
CA GLU A 162 -10.03 10.31 5.68
C GLU A 162 -11.09 11.03 6.51
N ALA A 163 -11.05 12.37 6.55
CA ALA A 163 -12.09 13.16 7.22
C ALA A 163 -13.45 13.02 6.53
N GLU A 164 -13.49 12.99 5.20
CA GLU A 164 -14.70 12.76 4.43
C GLU A 164 -15.29 11.36 4.68
N VAL A 165 -14.45 10.32 4.67
CA VAL A 165 -14.86 8.95 5.02
C VAL A 165 -15.35 8.89 6.47
N LEU A 166 -14.68 9.55 7.41
CA LEU A 166 -15.08 9.61 8.81
C LEU A 166 -16.45 10.28 9.00
N ALA A 167 -16.72 11.38 8.28
CA ALA A 167 -18.02 12.05 8.30
C ALA A 167 -19.14 11.10 7.81
N LEU A 168 -18.90 10.40 6.71
CA LEU A 168 -19.87 9.43 6.18
C LEU A 168 -20.10 8.22 7.11
N ILE A 169 -19.05 7.80 7.83
CA ILE A 169 -19.18 6.79 8.90
C ILE A 169 -20.06 7.32 10.02
N ALA A 170 -19.89 8.57 10.42
CA ALA A 170 -20.70 9.22 11.46
C ALA A 170 -22.17 9.38 11.04
N ASP A 171 -22.42 9.58 9.75
CA ASP A 171 -23.77 9.61 9.17
C ASP A 171 -24.42 8.20 9.07
N GLY A 172 -23.71 7.15 9.50
CA GLY A 172 -24.23 5.78 9.57
C GLY A 172 -24.13 4.97 8.28
N LEU A 173 -23.47 5.47 7.22
CA LEU A 173 -23.36 4.78 5.94
C LEU A 173 -22.50 3.52 6.05
N SER A 174 -22.90 2.43 5.42
CA SER A 174 -22.08 1.23 5.22
C SER A 174 -20.91 1.48 4.27
N ASN A 175 -19.92 0.57 4.22
CA ASN A 175 -18.79 0.71 3.30
C ASN A 175 -19.23 0.73 1.83
N ALA A 176 -20.27 -0.05 1.48
CA ALA A 176 -20.84 -0.06 0.14
C ALA A 176 -21.48 1.28 -0.24
N GLU A 177 -22.24 1.89 0.70
CA GLU A 177 -22.85 3.20 0.49
C GLU A 177 -21.81 4.32 0.41
N ILE A 178 -20.77 4.27 1.25
CA ILE A 178 -19.63 5.19 1.19
C ILE A 178 -18.91 5.04 -0.17
N ALA A 179 -18.66 3.81 -0.61
CA ALA A 179 -18.03 3.51 -1.89
C ALA A 179 -18.82 4.11 -3.07
N GLY A 180 -20.14 3.92 -3.07
CA GLY A 180 -21.02 4.50 -4.07
C GLY A 180 -21.02 6.03 -4.06
N ARG A 181 -21.04 6.64 -2.88
CA ARG A 181 -21.06 8.10 -2.73
C ARG A 181 -19.74 8.78 -3.14
N LEU A 182 -18.64 8.10 -2.87
CA LEU A 182 -17.29 8.60 -3.16
C LEU A 182 -16.75 8.14 -4.53
N VAL A 183 -17.53 7.33 -5.25
CA VAL A 183 -17.19 6.75 -6.57
C VAL A 183 -15.85 5.96 -6.51
N VAL A 184 -15.72 5.11 -5.51
CA VAL A 184 -14.55 4.25 -5.27
C VAL A 184 -14.99 2.81 -4.97
N SER A 185 -14.04 1.86 -4.87
CA SER A 185 -14.35 0.50 -4.45
C SER A 185 -14.56 0.41 -2.93
N GLU A 186 -15.32 -0.61 -2.46
CA GLU A 186 -15.44 -0.89 -1.02
C GLU A 186 -14.10 -1.22 -0.37
N ALA A 187 -13.17 -1.83 -1.12
CA ALA A 187 -11.81 -2.10 -0.66
C ALA A 187 -11.05 -0.79 -0.37
N THR A 188 -11.22 0.22 -1.22
CA THR A 188 -10.65 1.56 -1.01
C THR A 188 -11.22 2.21 0.25
N VAL A 189 -12.54 2.10 0.49
CA VAL A 189 -13.17 2.60 1.72
C VAL A 189 -12.61 1.89 2.95
N LYS A 190 -12.49 0.56 2.92
CA LYS A 190 -11.86 -0.22 4.01
C LYS A 190 -10.44 0.24 4.29
N SER A 191 -9.65 0.52 3.25
CA SER A 191 -8.30 1.04 3.40
C SER A 191 -8.28 2.38 4.12
N HIS A 192 -9.12 3.33 3.70
CA HIS A 192 -9.24 4.63 4.40
C HIS A 192 -9.64 4.46 5.86
N ILE A 193 -10.57 3.56 6.16
CA ILE A 193 -11.00 3.27 7.55
C ILE A 193 -9.81 2.73 8.36
N ASN A 194 -9.07 1.78 7.83
CA ASN A 194 -7.91 1.20 8.51
C ASN A 194 -6.80 2.23 8.79
N HIS A 195 -6.66 3.24 7.94
CA HIS A 195 -5.68 4.32 8.14
C HIS A 195 -6.17 5.41 9.10
N LEU A 196 -7.46 5.74 9.06
CA LEU A 196 -7.99 6.78 9.93
C LEU A 196 -8.12 6.33 11.39
N LEU A 197 -8.50 5.05 11.65
CA LEU A 197 -8.72 4.55 13.00
C LEU A 197 -7.51 4.74 13.93
N PRO A 198 -6.27 4.35 13.55
CA PRO A 198 -5.09 4.60 14.38
C PRO A 198 -4.80 6.09 14.61
N LYS A 199 -5.04 6.94 13.60
CA LYS A 199 -4.79 8.38 13.70
C LYS A 199 -5.68 9.07 14.74
N ILE A 200 -6.94 8.62 14.84
CA ILE A 200 -7.91 9.15 15.81
C ILE A 200 -7.93 8.36 17.13
N GLY A 201 -7.03 7.37 17.29
CA GLY A 201 -6.97 6.52 18.49
C GLY A 201 -8.20 5.61 18.67
N ALA A 202 -8.94 5.33 17.60
CA ALA A 202 -10.11 4.46 17.63
C ALA A 202 -9.74 3.01 17.28
N ARG A 203 -10.35 2.04 17.97
CA ARG A 203 -10.12 0.60 17.74
C ARG A 203 -11.17 -0.02 16.82
N ASP A 204 -12.30 0.63 16.68
CA ASP A 204 -13.43 0.14 15.90
C ASP A 204 -14.29 1.28 15.33
N ARG A 205 -15.24 0.91 14.49
CA ARG A 205 -16.16 1.85 13.84
C ARG A 205 -17.01 2.65 14.82
N ALA A 206 -17.45 2.03 15.92
CA ALA A 206 -18.29 2.71 16.92
C ALA A 206 -17.49 3.84 17.62
N GLN A 207 -16.22 3.60 17.91
CA GLN A 207 -15.33 4.63 18.45
C GLN A 207 -15.03 5.73 17.42
N ALA A 208 -14.92 5.40 16.14
CA ALA A 208 -14.80 6.40 15.07
C ALA A 208 -16.03 7.31 14.98
N VAL A 209 -17.24 6.75 15.07
CA VAL A 209 -18.48 7.52 15.15
C VAL A 209 -18.46 8.47 16.35
N ALA A 210 -18.14 7.95 17.56
CA ALA A 210 -18.06 8.76 18.77
C ALA A 210 -17.01 9.88 18.68
N TYR A 211 -15.87 9.60 18.01
CA TYR A 211 -14.86 10.61 17.73
C TYR A 211 -15.39 11.71 16.81
N ALA A 212 -16.01 11.34 15.68
CA ALA A 212 -16.55 12.30 14.71
C ALA A 212 -17.56 13.26 15.35
N TYR A 213 -18.49 12.73 16.17
CA TYR A 213 -19.46 13.56 16.90
C TYR A 213 -18.77 14.52 17.88
N ARG A 214 -17.77 14.08 18.62
CA ARG A 214 -17.04 14.95 19.58
C ARG A 214 -16.30 16.09 18.90
N HIS A 215 -15.81 15.86 17.67
CA HIS A 215 -15.03 16.84 16.91
C HIS A 215 -15.84 17.60 15.85
N GLY A 216 -17.15 17.41 15.80
CA GLY A 216 -18.03 18.09 14.85
C GLY A 216 -17.81 17.71 13.38
N LEU A 217 -17.26 16.52 13.13
CA LEU A 217 -16.98 15.98 11.80
C LEU A 217 -18.17 15.15 11.29
N THR A 218 -19.33 15.71 11.31
CA THR A 218 -20.55 15.11 10.71
C THR A 218 -20.93 15.92 9.47
N SER A 219 -21.46 15.27 8.43
CA SER A 219 -22.04 16.03 7.30
C SER A 219 -23.25 16.78 7.85
N THR A 220 -23.12 18.09 8.00
CA THR A 220 -24.26 18.92 8.39
C THR A 220 -25.32 18.79 7.31
N ARG A 221 -26.52 18.32 7.71
CA ARG A 221 -27.71 18.43 6.87
C ARG A 221 -28.04 19.86 6.53
#